data_08a47f7ac2a6364f211ed932712ef17e
#
_entry.id   08a47f7ac2a6364f211ed932712ef17e
#
_cell.length_a   1.000
_cell.length_b   1.000
_cell.length_c   1.000
_cell.angle_alpha   90.00
_cell.angle_beta   90.00
_cell.angle_gamma   90.00
#
_symmetry.space_group_name_H-M   'P 1'
#
loop_
_entity.id
_entity.type
_entity.pdbx_description
1 polymer ?
#
loop_
_entity_poly.entity_id
_entity_poly.type
_entity_poly.pdbx_seq_one_letter_code
_entity_poly.pdbx_strand_id
1 'polypeptide(L)'
;MLMLSSLAVATELRIGVVSERLNQPDYVISQYQSLLDVLRQRLLSDGIHVNELVVAKDLADMAAKIRRREVDMVLESLFSLLWLETQGVGLEPALAGWRKGRRESRSVFFVSQSSDIRSLADLGRKTIAFETPRSTTAYALPKCVLRESGFQLMPRDEMRGGVREIGYVFAGDEVNEAYWVAHGKADAGAFNSEDWDALPENLRRQLKIVHTTAPILRWLVAYRARLPYEVRERVNAELMSLEATPEGLRALAAMRGTLRFDPLSPQDLETIRRWREIGRKTGFGR
;
A
#
# COMPACT_ATOMS: atom_id res chain seq x y z
N MET A 1 -47.11 -17.82 -22.31
CA MET A 1 -46.11 -17.67 -21.26
C MET A 1 -44.91 -16.92 -21.87
N LEU A 2 -44.94 -15.60 -21.79
CA LEU A 2 -43.89 -14.76 -22.30
C LEU A 2 -42.71 -14.82 -21.33
N MET A 3 -41.61 -15.44 -21.75
CA MET A 3 -40.33 -15.30 -21.05
C MET A 3 -39.86 -13.88 -21.26
N LEU A 4 -39.96 -13.05 -20.23
CA LEU A 4 -39.24 -11.80 -20.13
C LEU A 4 -37.78 -12.16 -19.95
N SER A 5 -37.01 -12.19 -21.07
CA SER A 5 -35.55 -12.16 -21.00
C SER A 5 -35.17 -10.80 -20.41
N SER A 6 -34.81 -10.78 -19.14
CA SER A 6 -34.12 -9.65 -18.53
C SER A 6 -32.89 -9.38 -19.39
N LEU A 7 -32.90 -8.28 -20.10
CA LEU A 7 -31.68 -7.73 -20.70
C LEU A 7 -30.74 -7.41 -19.53
N ALA A 8 -29.80 -8.30 -19.28
CA ALA A 8 -28.73 -8.02 -18.32
C ALA A 8 -28.00 -6.77 -18.83
N VAL A 9 -28.16 -5.67 -18.13
CA VAL A 9 -27.43 -4.44 -18.43
C VAL A 9 -25.96 -4.75 -18.25
N ALA A 10 -25.22 -4.66 -19.36
CA ALA A 10 -23.77 -4.85 -19.35
C ALA A 10 -23.14 -3.92 -18.29
N THR A 11 -22.35 -4.51 -17.41
CA THR A 11 -21.69 -3.75 -16.34
C THR A 11 -20.28 -3.41 -16.73
N GLU A 12 -19.95 -2.13 -16.76
CA GLU A 12 -18.59 -1.64 -16.96
C GLU A 12 -17.78 -1.80 -15.69
N LEU A 13 -16.58 -2.38 -15.80
CA LEU A 13 -15.60 -2.50 -14.72
C LEU A 13 -14.35 -1.67 -15.05
N ARG A 14 -14.09 -0.64 -14.27
CA ARG A 14 -12.95 0.28 -14.42
C ARG A 14 -11.96 0.03 -13.31
N ILE A 15 -10.77 -0.46 -13.68
CA ILE A 15 -9.70 -0.79 -12.76
C ILE A 15 -8.73 0.38 -12.68
N GLY A 16 -8.47 0.88 -11.47
CA GLY A 16 -7.59 2.00 -11.19
C GLY A 16 -6.33 1.60 -10.44
N VAL A 17 -5.21 2.20 -10.82
CA VAL A 17 -3.93 2.08 -10.11
C VAL A 17 -3.26 3.45 -10.01
N VAL A 18 -2.50 3.68 -8.93
CA VAL A 18 -1.69 4.88 -8.80
C VAL A 18 -0.31 4.64 -9.41
N SER A 19 0.14 5.57 -10.25
CA SER A 19 1.49 5.49 -10.83
C SER A 19 2.56 5.69 -9.76
N GLU A 20 3.47 4.75 -9.63
CA GLU A 20 4.68 4.92 -8.80
C GLU A 20 5.75 5.75 -9.52
N ARG A 21 5.69 5.83 -10.84
CA ARG A 21 6.63 6.57 -11.67
C ARG A 21 5.92 7.76 -12.31
N LEU A 22 6.23 8.96 -11.82
CA LEU A 22 5.81 10.20 -12.46
C LEU A 22 6.33 10.19 -13.91
N ASN A 23 5.46 10.51 -14.87
CA ASN A 23 5.77 10.60 -16.30
C ASN A 23 6.05 9.28 -17.06
N GLN A 24 5.71 8.12 -16.52
CA GLN A 24 5.80 6.83 -17.22
C GLN A 24 4.49 6.03 -17.13
N PRO A 25 3.34 6.53 -17.63
CA PRO A 25 2.07 5.80 -17.58
C PRO A 25 2.13 4.48 -18.33
N ASP A 26 2.82 4.43 -19.47
CA ASP A 26 2.96 3.23 -20.31
C ASP A 26 3.65 2.08 -19.56
N TYR A 27 4.62 2.40 -18.71
CA TYR A 27 5.25 1.40 -17.86
C TYR A 27 4.25 0.77 -16.88
N VAL A 28 3.36 1.57 -16.30
CA VAL A 28 2.32 1.07 -15.40
C VAL A 28 1.29 0.26 -16.17
N ILE A 29 0.84 0.75 -17.33
CA ILE A 29 -0.12 0.05 -18.18
C ILE A 29 0.43 -1.33 -18.56
N SER A 30 1.69 -1.42 -19.01
CA SER A 30 2.30 -2.69 -19.41
C SER A 30 2.32 -3.75 -18.29
N GLN A 31 2.42 -3.33 -17.03
CA GLN A 31 2.39 -4.25 -15.88
C GLN A 31 1.01 -4.88 -15.64
N TYR A 32 -0.07 -4.22 -16.05
CA TYR A 32 -1.44 -4.69 -15.80
C TYR A 32 -2.13 -5.20 -17.06
N GLN A 33 -1.54 -5.01 -18.26
CA GLN A 33 -2.17 -5.37 -19.53
C GLN A 33 -2.60 -6.84 -19.57
N SER A 34 -1.70 -7.77 -19.18
CA SER A 34 -2.02 -9.20 -19.16
C SER A 34 -3.17 -9.54 -18.19
N LEU A 35 -3.27 -8.84 -17.06
CA LEU A 35 -4.40 -9.00 -16.14
C LEU A 35 -5.71 -8.54 -16.79
N LEU A 36 -5.71 -7.37 -17.44
CA LEU A 36 -6.89 -6.85 -18.13
C LEU A 36 -7.36 -7.80 -19.21
N ASP A 37 -6.45 -8.34 -20.00
CA ASP A 37 -6.78 -9.25 -21.10
C ASP A 37 -7.41 -10.55 -20.59
N VAL A 38 -6.86 -11.14 -19.52
CA VAL A 38 -7.43 -12.32 -18.85
C VAL A 38 -8.82 -12.02 -18.30
N LEU A 39 -8.99 -10.90 -17.57
CA LEU A 39 -10.28 -10.53 -17.01
C LEU A 39 -11.32 -10.20 -18.08
N ARG A 40 -10.95 -9.50 -19.15
CA ARG A 40 -11.84 -9.24 -20.32
C ARG A 40 -12.38 -10.52 -20.89
N GLN A 41 -11.50 -11.49 -21.15
CA GLN A 41 -11.90 -12.77 -21.71
C GLN A 41 -12.83 -13.54 -20.80
N ARG A 42 -12.51 -13.63 -19.51
CA ARG A 42 -13.23 -14.51 -18.56
C ARG A 42 -14.54 -13.91 -18.05
N LEU A 43 -14.64 -12.59 -17.97
CA LEU A 43 -15.83 -11.91 -17.44
C LEU A 43 -16.86 -11.54 -18.53
N LEU A 44 -16.49 -11.67 -19.81
CA LEU A 44 -17.36 -11.29 -20.93
C LEU A 44 -18.67 -12.06 -20.94
N SER A 45 -18.63 -13.37 -20.65
CA SER A 45 -19.83 -14.23 -20.61
C SER A 45 -20.79 -13.86 -19.47
N ASP A 46 -20.30 -13.17 -18.45
CA ASP A 46 -21.11 -12.71 -17.32
C ASP A 46 -21.66 -11.28 -17.56
N GLY A 47 -21.46 -10.72 -18.76
CA GLY A 47 -21.89 -9.37 -19.11
C GLY A 47 -21.08 -8.27 -18.42
N ILE A 48 -19.87 -8.58 -17.93
CA ILE A 48 -18.97 -7.62 -17.32
C ILE A 48 -17.89 -7.21 -18.32
N HIS A 49 -17.88 -5.93 -18.69
CA HIS A 49 -16.93 -5.36 -19.65
C HIS A 49 -15.81 -4.66 -18.91
N VAL A 50 -14.58 -5.21 -19.00
CA VAL A 50 -13.39 -4.61 -18.39
C VAL A 50 -12.79 -3.56 -19.31
N ASN A 51 -12.78 -2.32 -18.86
CA ASN A 51 -12.26 -1.17 -19.58
C ASN A 51 -10.73 -1.12 -19.60
N GLU A 52 -10.18 -0.10 -20.25
CA GLU A 52 -8.76 0.22 -20.16
C GLU A 52 -8.37 0.59 -18.72
N LEU A 53 -7.08 0.37 -18.37
CA LEU A 53 -6.57 0.72 -17.05
C LEU A 53 -6.64 2.23 -16.81
N VAL A 54 -7.20 2.62 -15.69
CA VAL A 54 -7.23 4.01 -15.25
C VAL A 54 -5.99 4.27 -14.41
N VAL A 55 -5.01 4.97 -14.96
CA VAL A 55 -3.79 5.34 -14.25
C VAL A 55 -3.99 6.73 -13.60
N ALA A 56 -3.88 6.80 -12.29
CA ALA A 56 -3.85 8.05 -11.54
C ALA A 56 -2.41 8.48 -11.28
N LYS A 57 -2.13 9.78 -11.35
CA LYS A 57 -0.78 10.33 -11.09
C LYS A 57 -0.39 10.25 -9.61
N ASP A 58 -1.37 10.32 -8.71
CA ASP A 58 -1.23 10.26 -7.26
C ASP A 58 -2.55 9.83 -6.60
N LEU A 59 -2.54 9.69 -5.27
CA LEU A 59 -3.74 9.32 -4.51
C LEU A 59 -4.84 10.39 -4.57
N ALA A 60 -4.50 11.68 -4.69
CA ALA A 60 -5.49 12.75 -4.78
C ALA A 60 -6.25 12.68 -6.12
N ASP A 61 -5.53 12.42 -7.20
CA ASP A 61 -6.13 12.17 -8.52
C ASP A 61 -6.98 10.89 -8.50
N MET A 62 -6.50 9.81 -7.87
CA MET A 62 -7.29 8.58 -7.69
C MET A 62 -8.60 8.87 -6.93
N ALA A 63 -8.54 9.60 -5.83
CA ALA A 63 -9.75 9.99 -5.08
C ALA A 63 -10.74 10.79 -5.95
N ALA A 64 -10.23 11.72 -6.77
CA ALA A 64 -11.06 12.49 -7.71
C ALA A 64 -11.70 11.57 -8.76
N LYS A 65 -10.95 10.63 -9.34
CA LYS A 65 -11.45 9.66 -10.32
C LYS A 65 -12.53 8.74 -9.74
N ILE A 66 -12.34 8.24 -8.50
CA ILE A 66 -13.36 7.42 -7.81
C ILE A 66 -14.64 8.23 -7.59
N ARG A 67 -14.53 9.49 -7.13
CA ARG A 67 -15.71 10.38 -6.96
C ARG A 67 -16.46 10.62 -8.26
N ARG A 68 -15.75 10.76 -9.39
CA ARG A 68 -16.35 10.91 -10.72
C ARG A 68 -16.85 9.60 -11.33
N ARG A 69 -16.73 8.48 -10.58
CA ARG A 69 -17.10 7.13 -11.03
C ARG A 69 -16.30 6.66 -12.26
N GLU A 70 -15.08 7.11 -12.38
CA GLU A 70 -14.13 6.66 -13.42
C GLU A 70 -13.35 5.41 -12.98
N VAL A 71 -13.47 5.00 -11.71
CA VAL A 71 -12.82 3.83 -11.13
C VAL A 71 -13.80 3.09 -10.24
N ASP A 72 -13.90 1.77 -10.42
CA ASP A 72 -14.78 0.87 -9.68
C ASP A 72 -13.99 -0.07 -8.77
N MET A 73 -12.77 -0.44 -9.15
CA MET A 73 -11.86 -1.31 -8.42
C MET A 73 -10.47 -0.67 -8.36
N VAL A 74 -9.82 -0.75 -7.21
CA VAL A 74 -8.42 -0.32 -7.04
C VAL A 74 -7.57 -1.47 -6.49
N LEU A 75 -6.29 -1.47 -6.88
CA LEU A 75 -5.25 -2.33 -6.32
C LEU A 75 -4.22 -1.43 -5.65
N GLU A 76 -4.24 -1.41 -4.30
CA GLU A 76 -3.44 -0.47 -3.52
C GLU A 76 -2.97 -1.05 -2.18
N SER A 77 -1.98 -0.40 -1.57
CA SER A 77 -1.55 -0.71 -0.22
C SER A 77 -2.63 -0.36 0.82
N LEU A 78 -2.58 -0.98 1.99
CA LEU A 78 -3.51 -0.66 3.08
C LEU A 78 -3.52 0.84 3.40
N PHE A 79 -2.36 1.47 3.52
CA PHE A 79 -2.30 2.89 3.88
C PHE A 79 -2.78 3.82 2.76
N SER A 80 -2.58 3.44 1.49
CA SER A 80 -3.18 4.15 0.35
C SER A 80 -4.71 4.10 0.41
N LEU A 81 -5.30 2.93 0.70
CA LEU A 81 -6.74 2.79 0.86
C LEU A 81 -7.28 3.62 2.03
N LEU A 82 -6.62 3.56 3.19
CA LEU A 82 -7.00 4.36 4.34
C LEU A 82 -6.90 5.88 4.05
N TRP A 83 -5.89 6.30 3.31
CA TRP A 83 -5.78 7.69 2.86
C TRP A 83 -6.93 8.08 1.94
N LEU A 84 -7.27 7.24 0.95
CA LEU A 84 -8.40 7.47 0.05
C LEU A 84 -9.72 7.59 0.83
N GLU A 85 -9.93 6.76 1.86
CA GLU A 85 -11.10 6.87 2.75
C GLU A 85 -11.16 8.24 3.46
N THR A 86 -10.01 8.80 3.88
CA THR A 86 -9.99 10.16 4.48
C THR A 86 -10.42 11.26 3.52
N GLN A 87 -10.34 11.01 2.21
CA GLN A 87 -10.80 11.93 1.16
C GLN A 87 -12.30 11.76 0.84
N GLY A 88 -13.02 10.98 1.65
CA GLY A 88 -14.46 10.79 1.52
C GLY A 88 -14.88 9.83 0.40
N VAL A 89 -13.97 9.00 -0.11
CA VAL A 89 -14.32 7.93 -1.04
C VAL A 89 -14.60 6.63 -0.27
N GLY A 90 -15.76 6.04 -0.50
CA GLY A 90 -16.13 4.75 0.09
C GLY A 90 -15.49 3.61 -0.69
N LEU A 91 -14.56 2.90 -0.05
CA LEU A 91 -13.90 1.70 -0.57
C LEU A 91 -14.14 0.52 0.35
N GLU A 92 -14.43 -0.63 -0.22
CA GLU A 92 -14.63 -1.89 0.48
C GLU A 92 -13.51 -2.87 0.09
N PRO A 93 -12.51 -3.11 0.97
CA PRO A 93 -11.49 -4.11 0.74
C PRO A 93 -12.10 -5.52 0.65
N ALA A 94 -11.65 -6.31 -0.31
CA ALA A 94 -12.19 -7.64 -0.60
C ALA A 94 -11.14 -8.75 -0.60
N LEU A 95 -9.98 -8.53 -1.24
CA LEU A 95 -8.93 -9.53 -1.35
C LEU A 95 -7.58 -8.96 -0.90
N ALA A 96 -6.73 -9.85 -0.37
CA ALA A 96 -5.33 -9.56 -0.11
C ALA A 96 -4.44 -10.23 -1.16
N GLY A 97 -3.53 -9.45 -1.75
CA GLY A 97 -2.57 -9.93 -2.73
C GLY A 97 -1.24 -10.34 -2.08
N TRP A 98 -0.68 -11.46 -2.53
CA TRP A 98 0.66 -11.90 -2.20
C TRP A 98 1.65 -11.26 -3.18
N ARG A 99 2.52 -10.40 -2.68
CA ARG A 99 3.51 -9.72 -3.50
C ARG A 99 4.91 -10.05 -3.02
N LYS A 100 5.82 -10.41 -3.95
CA LYS A 100 7.19 -10.85 -3.63
C LYS A 100 7.21 -11.96 -2.57
N GLY A 101 6.30 -12.93 -2.68
CA GLY A 101 6.22 -14.08 -1.77
C GLY A 101 5.58 -13.81 -0.40
N ARG A 102 5.08 -12.58 -0.14
CA ARG A 102 4.53 -12.21 1.16
C ARG A 102 3.16 -11.53 1.04
N ARG A 103 2.25 -11.94 1.91
CA ARG A 103 0.91 -11.34 2.06
C ARG A 103 0.94 -10.09 2.94
N GLU A 104 1.83 -10.09 3.91
CA GLU A 104 1.99 -9.03 4.92
C GLU A 104 3.37 -8.41 4.82
N SER A 105 3.52 -7.22 5.38
CA SER A 105 4.79 -6.53 5.55
C SER A 105 4.84 -5.86 6.92
N ARG A 106 6.06 -5.55 7.38
CA ARG A 106 6.32 -4.88 8.66
C ARG A 106 7.33 -3.77 8.43
N SER A 107 7.29 -2.74 9.25
CA SER A 107 8.38 -1.79 9.33
C SER A 107 9.32 -2.16 10.47
N VAL A 108 10.61 -2.03 10.23
CA VAL A 108 11.66 -2.09 11.24
C VAL A 108 12.18 -0.68 11.46
N PHE A 109 12.32 -0.29 12.72
CA PHE A 109 13.04 0.93 13.11
C PHE A 109 14.45 0.54 13.48
N PHE A 110 15.42 1.23 12.94
CA PHE A 110 16.82 0.93 13.13
C PHE A 110 17.63 2.19 13.45
N VAL A 111 18.76 1.97 14.09
CA VAL A 111 19.71 3.02 14.49
C VAL A 111 21.13 2.53 14.24
N SER A 112 22.12 3.44 14.34
CA SER A 112 23.54 3.02 14.31
C SER A 112 23.83 2.01 15.42
N GLN A 113 24.70 1.04 15.16
CA GLN A 113 25.12 0.03 16.14
C GLN A 113 25.68 0.67 17.40
N SER A 114 26.35 1.81 17.30
CA SER A 114 26.93 2.58 18.43
C SER A 114 25.94 3.51 19.13
N SER A 115 24.72 3.64 18.65
CA SER A 115 23.70 4.54 19.23
C SER A 115 23.23 4.08 20.61
N ASP A 116 22.94 5.04 21.49
CA ASP A 116 22.34 4.80 22.79
C ASP A 116 20.81 4.61 22.74
N ILE A 117 20.17 4.85 21.58
CA ILE A 117 18.75 4.61 21.36
C ILE A 117 18.48 3.12 21.42
N ARG A 118 17.51 2.72 22.29
CA ARG A 118 17.14 1.32 22.53
C ARG A 118 15.69 1.00 22.21
N SER A 119 14.85 2.03 22.08
CA SER A 119 13.42 1.88 21.84
C SER A 119 12.85 3.13 21.16
N LEU A 120 11.58 3.07 20.74
CA LEU A 120 10.88 4.24 20.22
C LEU A 120 10.83 5.40 21.23
N ALA A 121 10.80 5.12 22.55
CA ALA A 121 10.72 6.15 23.57
C ALA A 121 11.94 7.10 23.56
N ASP A 122 13.08 6.64 23.07
CA ASP A 122 14.33 7.40 23.02
C ASP A 122 14.45 8.32 21.78
N LEU A 123 13.44 8.30 20.90
CA LEU A 123 13.46 9.08 19.63
C LEU A 123 13.07 10.56 19.81
N GLY A 124 12.68 10.98 21.00
CA GLY A 124 12.39 12.40 21.26
C GLY A 124 13.59 13.30 20.98
N ARG A 125 13.38 14.41 20.27
CA ARG A 125 14.42 15.36 19.79
C ARG A 125 15.40 14.78 18.77
N LYS A 126 15.11 13.61 18.22
CA LYS A 126 15.94 12.93 17.24
C LYS A 126 15.45 13.19 15.82
N THR A 127 16.32 12.91 14.84
CA THR A 127 15.97 12.94 13.43
C THR A 127 15.82 11.51 12.91
N ILE A 128 14.68 11.23 12.28
CA ILE A 128 14.46 9.96 11.58
C ILE A 128 14.53 10.17 10.06
N ALA A 129 15.24 9.29 9.37
CA ALA A 129 15.20 9.19 7.93
C ALA A 129 14.04 8.31 7.49
N PHE A 130 13.39 8.68 6.41
CA PHE A 130 12.39 7.91 5.70
C PHE A 130 12.76 7.82 4.22
N GLU A 131 12.24 6.82 3.51
CA GLU A 131 12.48 6.64 2.08
C GLU A 131 11.89 7.81 1.27
N THR A 132 10.57 7.83 1.12
CA THR A 132 9.82 8.84 0.38
C THR A 132 8.45 9.10 1.03
N PRO A 133 7.80 10.24 0.76
CA PRO A 133 6.46 10.55 1.29
C PRO A 133 5.37 9.56 0.86
N ARG A 134 5.64 8.76 -0.18
CA ARG A 134 4.66 7.83 -0.79
C ARG A 134 4.80 6.40 -0.28
N SER A 135 5.86 6.11 0.47
CA SER A 135 6.11 4.77 0.99
C SER A 135 5.16 4.43 2.14
N THR A 136 4.54 3.26 2.06
CA THR A 136 3.69 2.73 3.14
C THR A 136 4.53 2.30 4.33
N THR A 137 5.53 1.46 4.11
CA THR A 137 6.31 0.80 5.18
C THR A 137 7.56 1.56 5.57
N ALA A 138 8.05 2.47 4.71
CA ALA A 138 9.19 3.34 5.02
C ALA A 138 8.79 4.80 5.31
N TYR A 139 7.50 5.09 5.51
CA TYR A 139 7.03 6.41 5.96
C TYR A 139 5.67 6.35 6.66
N ALA A 140 4.58 5.96 5.97
CA ALA A 140 3.23 6.13 6.49
C ALA A 140 2.98 5.30 7.75
N LEU A 141 3.33 4.01 7.75
CA LEU A 141 3.21 3.11 8.90
C LEU A 141 4.13 3.55 10.07
N PRO A 142 5.44 3.80 9.87
CA PRO A 142 6.30 4.34 10.92
C PRO A 142 5.77 5.65 11.52
N LYS A 143 5.32 6.59 10.70
CA LYS A 143 4.73 7.86 11.16
C LYS A 143 3.51 7.63 12.05
N CYS A 144 2.61 6.72 11.66
CA CYS A 144 1.45 6.37 12.48
C CYS A 144 1.85 5.77 13.83
N VAL A 145 2.82 4.83 13.84
CA VAL A 145 3.31 4.18 15.07
C VAL A 145 3.94 5.20 16.02
N LEU A 146 4.77 6.12 15.52
CA LEU A 146 5.37 7.18 16.33
C LEU A 146 4.32 8.15 16.87
N ARG A 147 3.33 8.53 16.08
CA ARG A 147 2.21 9.39 16.54
C ARG A 147 1.34 8.68 17.58
N GLU A 148 1.07 7.38 17.42
CA GLU A 148 0.36 6.56 18.41
C GLU A 148 1.15 6.50 19.73
N SER A 149 2.48 6.51 19.66
CA SER A 149 3.39 6.59 20.83
C SER A 149 3.48 8.02 21.43
N GLY A 150 2.71 8.97 20.93
CA GLY A 150 2.61 10.34 21.45
C GLY A 150 3.67 11.30 20.95
N PHE A 151 4.38 10.97 19.87
CA PHE A 151 5.33 11.88 19.24
C PHE A 151 4.67 12.79 18.21
N GLN A 152 5.24 13.99 18.05
CA GLN A 152 4.92 14.94 16.99
C GLN A 152 6.02 14.88 15.93
N LEU A 153 5.63 14.52 14.70
CA LEU A 153 6.57 14.46 13.57
C LEU A 153 6.43 15.68 12.69
N MET A 154 7.57 16.31 12.38
CA MET A 154 7.67 17.48 11.54
C MET A 154 8.94 17.43 10.68
N PRO A 155 9.04 18.16 9.56
CA PRO A 155 10.30 18.35 8.87
C PRO A 155 11.41 18.76 9.85
N ARG A 156 12.62 18.25 9.66
CA ARG A 156 13.73 18.47 10.61
C ARG A 156 14.02 19.94 10.87
N ASP A 157 13.91 20.78 9.84
CA ASP A 157 14.12 22.22 9.88
C ASP A 157 13.01 23.00 10.61
N GLU A 158 11.87 22.36 10.87
CA GLU A 158 10.76 22.94 11.64
C GLU A 158 10.80 22.59 13.13
N MET A 159 11.73 21.72 13.57
CA MET A 159 11.84 21.31 14.98
C MET A 159 12.15 22.50 15.90
N ARG A 160 11.48 22.54 17.04
CA ARG A 160 11.67 23.57 18.09
C ARG A 160 12.34 23.01 19.35
N GLY A 161 12.70 21.71 19.37
CA GLY A 161 13.39 21.05 20.46
C GLY A 161 12.48 20.52 21.57
N GLY A 162 11.19 20.39 21.31
CA GLY A 162 10.25 19.75 22.25
C GLY A 162 10.60 18.29 22.51
N VAL A 163 10.44 17.82 23.76
CA VAL A 163 10.82 16.46 24.17
C VAL A 163 10.06 15.35 23.41
N ARG A 164 8.92 15.65 22.84
CA ARG A 164 8.09 14.74 22.02
C ARG A 164 8.18 15.03 20.53
N GLU A 165 9.01 15.96 20.09
CA GLU A 165 9.23 16.25 18.69
C GLU A 165 10.23 15.27 18.09
N ILE A 166 9.94 14.78 16.89
CA ILE A 166 10.85 14.02 16.03
C ILE A 166 10.91 14.74 14.70
N GLY A 167 12.12 15.14 14.30
CA GLY A 167 12.35 15.68 12.95
C GLY A 167 12.45 14.55 11.94
N TYR A 168 11.94 14.74 10.73
CA TYR A 168 12.15 13.76 9.68
C TYR A 168 12.79 14.37 8.44
N VAL A 169 13.46 13.51 7.68
CA VAL A 169 14.08 13.82 6.37
C VAL A 169 13.79 12.66 5.41
N PHE A 170 13.82 12.91 4.11
CA PHE A 170 13.66 11.88 3.09
C PHE A 170 15.01 11.57 2.42
N ALA A 171 15.39 10.30 2.40
CA ALA A 171 16.66 9.82 1.85
C ALA A 171 16.56 9.44 0.35
N GLY A 172 15.34 9.26 -0.16
CA GLY A 172 15.06 8.92 -1.56
C GLY A 172 14.96 7.42 -1.83
N ASP A 173 15.77 6.60 -1.16
CA ASP A 173 15.72 5.15 -1.21
C ASP A 173 16.21 4.52 0.12
N GLU A 174 15.97 3.21 0.29
CA GLU A 174 16.22 2.48 1.53
C GLU A 174 17.73 2.32 1.81
N VAL A 175 18.54 2.18 0.78
CA VAL A 175 20.00 2.04 0.94
C VAL A 175 20.61 3.35 1.41
N ASN A 176 20.22 4.49 0.83
CA ASN A 176 20.62 5.81 1.29
C ASN A 176 20.14 6.08 2.72
N GLU A 177 18.92 5.67 3.07
CA GLU A 177 18.37 5.79 4.42
C GLU A 177 19.26 5.06 5.43
N ALA A 178 19.62 3.80 5.15
CA ALA A 178 20.52 3.01 5.97
C ALA A 178 21.93 3.64 6.07
N TYR A 179 22.47 4.16 4.98
CA TYR A 179 23.73 4.90 4.98
C TYR A 179 23.69 6.16 5.85
N TRP A 180 22.60 6.93 5.77
CA TRP A 180 22.47 8.15 6.57
C TRP A 180 22.47 7.85 8.07
N VAL A 181 21.83 6.77 8.47
CA VAL A 181 21.81 6.34 9.88
C VAL A 181 23.17 5.79 10.31
N ALA A 182 23.80 4.95 9.50
CA ALA A 182 25.12 4.40 9.81
C ALA A 182 26.19 5.47 10.02
N HIS A 183 26.10 6.59 9.28
CA HIS A 183 27.07 7.68 9.30
C HIS A 183 26.60 8.91 10.10
N GLY A 184 25.53 8.80 10.90
CA GLY A 184 25.06 9.85 11.81
C GLY A 184 24.42 11.08 11.12
N LYS A 185 24.02 10.98 9.86
CA LYS A 185 23.26 12.04 9.17
C LYS A 185 21.79 12.07 9.66
N ALA A 186 21.28 10.93 10.12
CA ALA A 186 20.05 10.79 10.85
C ALA A 186 20.28 9.87 12.07
N ASP A 187 19.52 10.06 13.13
CA ASP A 187 19.63 9.23 14.37
C ASP A 187 19.00 7.87 14.22
N ALA A 188 17.94 7.76 13.41
CA ALA A 188 17.18 6.54 13.17
C ALA A 188 16.67 6.50 11.72
N GLY A 189 16.23 5.31 11.28
CA GLY A 189 15.53 5.07 10.03
C GLY A 189 14.41 4.06 10.21
N ALA A 190 13.53 3.96 9.22
CA ALA A 190 12.45 2.96 9.24
C ALA A 190 11.99 2.58 7.84
N PHE A 191 12.14 1.30 7.48
CA PHE A 191 11.64 0.72 6.23
C PHE A 191 11.14 -0.73 6.44
N ASN A 192 10.72 -1.41 5.38
CA ASN A 192 10.17 -2.76 5.53
C ASN A 192 11.24 -3.80 5.87
N SER A 193 10.82 -4.90 6.50
CA SER A 193 11.72 -5.97 6.94
C SER A 193 12.45 -6.67 5.77
N GLU A 194 11.84 -6.69 4.59
CA GLU A 194 12.45 -7.31 3.41
C GLU A 194 13.64 -6.47 2.89
N ASP A 195 13.52 -5.16 2.89
CA ASP A 195 14.61 -4.27 2.49
C ASP A 195 15.73 -4.29 3.54
N TRP A 196 15.40 -4.46 4.84
CA TRP A 196 16.40 -4.73 5.87
C TRP A 196 17.20 -6.01 5.59
N ASP A 197 16.51 -7.10 5.25
CA ASP A 197 17.17 -8.38 4.93
C ASP A 197 18.01 -8.28 3.64
N ALA A 198 17.63 -7.42 2.72
CA ALA A 198 18.33 -7.20 1.44
C ALA A 198 19.50 -6.20 1.52
N LEU A 199 19.69 -5.49 2.66
CA LEU A 199 20.81 -4.58 2.81
C LEU A 199 22.15 -5.30 2.63
N PRO A 200 23.16 -4.63 2.01
CA PRO A 200 24.52 -5.11 2.01
C PRO A 200 24.99 -5.46 3.43
N GLU A 201 25.59 -6.63 3.61
CA GLU A 201 25.94 -7.14 4.94
C GLU A 201 26.87 -6.19 5.73
N ASN A 202 27.83 -5.59 5.03
CA ASN A 202 28.74 -4.61 5.61
C ASN A 202 28.05 -3.34 6.13
N LEU A 203 26.93 -2.95 5.51
CA LEU A 203 26.11 -1.82 5.98
C LEU A 203 25.20 -2.28 7.12
N ARG A 204 24.53 -3.41 6.99
CA ARG A 204 23.62 -3.96 8.01
C ARG A 204 24.31 -4.19 9.35
N ARG A 205 25.58 -4.61 9.36
CA ARG A 205 26.38 -4.79 10.59
C ARG A 205 26.66 -3.49 11.35
N GLN A 206 26.52 -2.33 10.71
CA GLN A 206 26.67 -1.01 11.34
C GLN A 206 25.39 -0.52 11.98
N LEU A 207 24.30 -1.27 11.86
CA LEU A 207 22.95 -0.90 12.29
C LEU A 207 22.39 -1.96 13.23
N LYS A 208 21.43 -1.55 14.07
CA LYS A 208 20.63 -2.45 14.92
C LYS A 208 19.17 -2.06 14.89
N ILE A 209 18.28 -3.07 14.90
CA ILE A 209 16.83 -2.86 15.03
C ILE A 209 16.50 -2.53 16.50
N VAL A 210 15.69 -1.50 16.70
CA VAL A 210 15.18 -1.08 18.03
C VAL A 210 13.68 -1.31 18.18
N HIS A 211 12.95 -1.46 17.07
CA HIS A 211 11.52 -1.79 17.10
C HIS A 211 11.09 -2.43 15.77
N THR A 212 10.11 -3.34 15.85
CA THR A 212 9.43 -3.93 14.68
C THR A 212 7.92 -3.78 14.88
N THR A 213 7.24 -3.27 13.88
CA THR A 213 5.79 -3.06 13.95
C THR A 213 5.02 -4.37 13.87
N ALA A 214 3.76 -4.36 14.30
CA ALA A 214 2.80 -5.40 13.89
C ALA A 214 2.71 -5.48 12.36
N PRO A 215 2.43 -6.67 11.80
CA PRO A 215 2.28 -6.83 10.36
C PRO A 215 1.05 -6.08 9.84
N ILE A 216 1.14 -5.63 8.60
CA ILE A 216 0.04 -5.06 7.84
C ILE A 216 -0.13 -5.80 6.53
N LEU A 217 -1.36 -5.83 6.01
CA LEU A 217 -1.63 -6.33 4.66
C LEU A 217 -0.88 -5.48 3.63
N ARG A 218 -0.17 -6.15 2.73
CA ARG A 218 0.74 -5.50 1.80
C ARG A 218 0.02 -4.87 0.61
N TRP A 219 -0.91 -5.63 0.02
CA TRP A 219 -1.60 -5.26 -1.20
C TRP A 219 -3.06 -5.70 -1.14
N LEU A 220 -3.96 -4.85 -1.53
CA LEU A 220 -5.39 -5.08 -1.40
C LEU A 220 -6.10 -4.78 -2.71
N VAL A 221 -7.09 -5.58 -3.03
CA VAL A 221 -8.16 -5.25 -3.96
C VAL A 221 -9.28 -4.62 -3.16
N ALA A 222 -9.73 -3.45 -3.58
CA ALA A 222 -10.87 -2.79 -2.97
C ALA A 222 -11.82 -2.25 -4.05
N TYR A 223 -13.10 -2.32 -3.78
CA TYR A 223 -14.15 -1.89 -4.67
C TYR A 223 -14.82 -0.62 -4.17
N ARG A 224 -15.30 0.20 -5.10
CA ARG A 224 -16.21 1.29 -4.79
C ARG A 224 -17.50 0.73 -4.17
N ALA A 225 -17.94 1.28 -3.04
CA ALA A 225 -19.03 0.77 -2.21
C ALA A 225 -20.37 0.50 -2.96
N ARG A 226 -20.58 1.14 -4.13
CA ARG A 226 -21.81 1.01 -4.93
C ARG A 226 -21.67 0.04 -6.11
N LEU A 227 -20.53 -0.66 -6.26
CA LEU A 227 -20.43 -1.71 -7.27
C LEU A 227 -21.32 -2.90 -6.83
N PRO A 228 -22.18 -3.46 -7.70
CA PRO A 228 -23.04 -4.58 -7.34
C PRO A 228 -22.27 -5.75 -6.74
N TYR A 229 -22.86 -6.39 -5.73
CA TYR A 229 -22.22 -7.50 -5.00
C TYR A 229 -21.85 -8.64 -5.94
N GLU A 230 -22.77 -9.02 -6.83
CA GLU A 230 -22.58 -10.14 -7.78
C GLU A 230 -21.39 -9.88 -8.72
N VAL A 231 -21.19 -8.64 -9.14
CA VAL A 231 -20.04 -8.24 -9.96
C VAL A 231 -18.74 -8.39 -9.16
N ARG A 232 -18.72 -7.93 -7.91
CA ARG A 232 -17.56 -8.06 -7.03
C ARG A 232 -17.18 -9.53 -6.79
N GLU A 233 -18.16 -10.36 -6.47
CA GLU A 233 -17.92 -11.79 -6.24
C GLU A 233 -17.40 -12.49 -7.50
N ARG A 234 -17.93 -12.13 -8.66
CA ARG A 234 -17.46 -12.70 -9.93
C ARG A 234 -16.02 -12.28 -10.23
N VAL A 235 -15.68 -11.01 -10.06
CA VAL A 235 -14.31 -10.50 -10.21
C VAL A 235 -13.36 -11.14 -9.18
N ASN A 236 -13.78 -11.27 -7.92
CA ASN A 236 -13.02 -11.95 -6.87
C ASN A 236 -12.70 -13.40 -7.25
N ALA A 237 -13.68 -14.15 -7.74
CA ALA A 237 -13.49 -15.52 -8.17
C ALA A 237 -12.45 -15.64 -9.29
N GLU A 238 -12.50 -14.74 -10.30
CA GLU A 238 -11.51 -14.71 -11.37
C GLU A 238 -10.11 -14.34 -10.86
N LEU A 239 -9.99 -13.32 -10.01
CA LEU A 239 -8.69 -12.92 -9.44
C LEU A 239 -8.06 -14.07 -8.62
N MET A 240 -8.84 -14.77 -7.81
CA MET A 240 -8.38 -15.92 -7.02
C MET A 240 -8.02 -17.13 -7.89
N SER A 241 -8.65 -17.29 -9.07
CA SER A 241 -8.38 -18.42 -9.97
C SER A 241 -7.14 -18.19 -10.89
N LEU A 242 -6.55 -17.00 -10.89
CA LEU A 242 -5.43 -16.68 -11.78
C LEU A 242 -4.25 -17.64 -11.63
N GLU A 243 -3.92 -18.05 -10.40
CA GLU A 243 -2.80 -18.95 -10.15
C GLU A 243 -2.98 -20.37 -10.74
N ALA A 244 -4.20 -20.74 -11.14
CA ALA A 244 -4.52 -22.06 -11.66
C ALA A 244 -4.21 -22.22 -13.17
N THR A 245 -3.85 -21.13 -13.87
CA THR A 245 -3.66 -21.18 -15.34
C THR A 245 -2.35 -20.50 -15.76
N PRO A 246 -1.71 -20.97 -16.86
CA PRO A 246 -0.46 -20.36 -17.34
C PRO A 246 -0.58 -18.88 -17.71
N GLU A 247 -1.70 -18.47 -18.31
CA GLU A 247 -1.94 -17.05 -18.65
C GLU A 247 -2.17 -16.22 -17.37
N GLY A 248 -2.89 -16.75 -16.38
CA GLY A 248 -3.09 -16.09 -15.10
C GLY A 248 -1.79 -15.92 -14.32
N LEU A 249 -0.92 -16.95 -14.29
CA LEU A 249 0.41 -16.86 -13.68
C LEU A 249 1.28 -15.78 -14.35
N ARG A 250 1.22 -15.66 -15.69
CA ARG A 250 1.93 -14.57 -16.40
C ARG A 250 1.38 -13.19 -16.03
N ALA A 251 0.06 -13.05 -15.93
CA ALA A 251 -0.59 -11.82 -15.51
C ALA A 251 -0.19 -11.41 -14.08
N LEU A 252 -0.19 -12.36 -13.15
CA LEU A 252 0.25 -12.15 -11.77
C LEU A 252 1.72 -11.73 -11.69
N ALA A 253 2.60 -12.43 -12.41
CA ALA A 253 4.04 -12.13 -12.43
C ALA A 253 4.33 -10.73 -12.98
N ALA A 254 3.65 -10.32 -14.06
CA ALA A 254 3.76 -8.98 -14.64
C ALA A 254 3.33 -7.89 -13.64
N MET A 255 2.33 -8.17 -12.83
CA MET A 255 1.77 -7.28 -11.83
C MET A 255 2.64 -7.23 -10.56
N ARG A 256 3.85 -6.66 -10.71
CA ARG A 256 4.81 -6.42 -9.61
C ARG A 256 5.21 -7.66 -8.81
N GLY A 257 5.25 -8.83 -9.44
CA GLY A 257 5.57 -10.10 -8.76
C GLY A 257 4.49 -10.51 -7.77
N THR A 258 3.24 -10.24 -8.09
CA THR A 258 2.09 -10.81 -7.38
C THR A 258 2.05 -12.31 -7.64
N LEU A 259 1.72 -13.12 -6.62
CA LEU A 259 1.65 -14.57 -6.74
C LEU A 259 0.20 -15.04 -6.82
N ARG A 260 -0.67 -14.48 -6.00
CA ARG A 260 -2.09 -14.84 -5.90
C ARG A 260 -2.86 -13.81 -5.10
N PHE A 261 -4.18 -13.99 -5.06
CA PHE A 261 -5.10 -13.26 -4.19
C PHE A 261 -5.84 -14.22 -3.26
N ASP A 262 -5.98 -13.84 -1.99
CA ASP A 262 -6.76 -14.57 -1.00
C ASP A 262 -7.92 -13.70 -0.49
N PRO A 263 -9.06 -14.28 -0.09
CA PRO A 263 -10.11 -13.55 0.60
C PRO A 263 -9.60 -13.00 1.93
N LEU A 264 -10.19 -11.89 2.37
CA LEU A 264 -9.88 -11.31 3.68
C LEU A 264 -10.50 -12.16 4.79
N SER A 265 -9.67 -12.58 5.75
CA SER A 265 -10.12 -13.24 6.96
C SER A 265 -10.75 -12.25 7.97
N PRO A 266 -11.49 -12.72 8.98
CA PRO A 266 -11.94 -11.88 10.09
C PRO A 266 -10.80 -11.12 10.78
N GLN A 267 -9.62 -11.73 10.91
CA GLN A 267 -8.43 -11.12 11.48
C GLN A 267 -7.87 -9.98 10.60
N ASP A 268 -7.93 -10.12 9.28
CA ASP A 268 -7.55 -9.07 8.33
C ASP A 268 -8.47 -7.85 8.46
N LEU A 269 -9.78 -8.10 8.54
CA LEU A 269 -10.77 -7.04 8.71
C LEU A 269 -10.58 -6.31 10.04
N GLU A 270 -10.21 -7.02 11.11
CA GLU A 270 -9.86 -6.42 12.40
C GLU A 270 -8.59 -5.55 12.28
N THR A 271 -7.56 -6.05 11.59
CA THR A 271 -6.33 -5.29 11.32
C THR A 271 -6.63 -4.01 10.54
N ILE A 272 -7.46 -4.08 9.50
CA ILE A 272 -7.88 -2.90 8.72
C ILE A 272 -8.64 -1.90 9.62
N ARG A 273 -9.58 -2.38 10.45
CA ARG A 273 -10.34 -1.53 11.40
C ARG A 273 -9.43 -0.83 12.38
N ARG A 274 -8.48 -1.57 12.98
CA ARG A 274 -7.50 -1.02 13.92
C ARG A 274 -6.70 0.12 13.27
N TRP A 275 -6.12 -0.10 12.09
CA TRP A 275 -5.33 0.92 11.42
C TRP A 275 -6.17 2.12 10.94
N ARG A 276 -7.42 1.90 10.56
CA ARG A 276 -8.38 2.99 10.28
C ARG A 276 -8.61 3.87 11.51
N GLU A 277 -8.75 3.27 12.70
CA GLU A 277 -8.92 4.00 13.96
C GLU A 277 -7.65 4.77 14.34
N ILE A 278 -6.49 4.13 14.27
CA ILE A 278 -5.19 4.78 14.52
C ILE A 278 -5.01 5.96 13.55
N GLY A 279 -5.27 5.76 12.27
CA GLY A 279 -5.19 6.81 11.25
C GLY A 279 -6.06 8.03 11.57
N ARG A 280 -7.29 7.82 12.04
CA ARG A 280 -8.17 8.91 12.49
C ARG A 280 -7.61 9.65 13.70
N LYS A 281 -7.13 8.92 14.71
CA LYS A 281 -6.55 9.50 15.96
C LYS A 281 -5.26 10.27 15.66
N THR A 282 -4.42 9.76 14.78
CA THR A 282 -3.11 10.36 14.48
C THR A 282 -3.15 11.42 13.38
N GLY A 283 -4.32 11.67 12.79
CA GLY A 283 -4.45 12.62 11.68
C GLY A 283 -3.72 12.17 10.42
N PHE A 284 -3.65 10.86 10.18
CA PHE A 284 -3.12 10.30 8.94
C PHE A 284 -3.93 10.82 7.75
N GLY A 285 -3.25 11.37 6.74
CA GLY A 285 -3.91 11.98 5.57
C GLY A 285 -4.12 13.50 5.66
N ARG A 286 -3.69 14.12 6.78
CA ARG A 286 -3.62 15.58 6.96
C ARG A 286 -2.20 16.06 6.88
#